data_1d5f69cb19301ac8dc6cbd63fcc8965b
#
_entry.id   1d5f69cb19301ac8dc6cbd63fcc8965b
#
_cell.length_a   1.000
_cell.length_b   1.000
_cell.length_c   1.000
_cell.angle_alpha   90.00
_cell.angle_beta   90.00
_cell.angle_gamma   90.00
#
_symmetry.space_group_name_H-M   'P 1'
#
loop_
_entity.id
_entity.type
_entity.pdbx_description
1 polymer ?
#
loop_
_entity_poly.entity_id
_entity_poly.type
_entity_poly.pdbx_seq_one_letter_code
_entity_poly.pdbx_strand_id
1 'polypeptide(L)'
;MLLNNYVEALGLNPWIDIRLLNVEKDIATIHSWFLMEYAAFWNMQHTSLAQAKQIYSEIQQGNCMDVYLGFYKNRPAFLLESYWPERDELGEHYPVKPGDIGMHFMVGPAADKPISGFTRDVLRHIMAFLFYQKKAQRVVVEPDVRNDKVHKLNAFVGFHYEGTVQLQKKKACLGFCSKENFLNTLQRVIASESI
;
A
#
# COMPACT_ATOMS: atom_id res chain seq x y z
N MET A 1 -15.79 -2.54 -17.50
CA MET A 1 -17.04 -2.80 -16.77
C MET A 1 -16.95 -3.98 -15.77
N LEU A 2 -15.75 -4.45 -15.44
CA LEU A 2 -15.51 -5.55 -14.46
C LEU A 2 -14.78 -5.08 -13.19
N LEU A 3 -14.44 -3.80 -13.08
CA LEU A 3 -13.55 -3.26 -12.05
C LEU A 3 -14.24 -2.99 -10.70
N ASN A 4 -15.55 -2.89 -10.63
CA ASN A 4 -16.24 -2.46 -9.40
C ASN A 4 -17.01 -3.56 -8.64
N ASN A 5 -17.11 -4.78 -9.17
CA ASN A 5 -17.94 -5.82 -8.52
C ASN A 5 -17.46 -6.18 -7.10
N TYR A 6 -16.13 -6.11 -6.82
CA TYR A 6 -15.64 -6.41 -5.48
C TYR A 6 -15.76 -5.24 -4.50
N VAL A 7 -15.76 -4.00 -4.99
CA VAL A 7 -15.91 -2.79 -4.13
C VAL A 7 -17.26 -2.83 -3.44
N GLU A 8 -18.34 -3.01 -4.20
CA GLU A 8 -19.69 -3.13 -3.67
C GLU A 8 -19.87 -4.41 -2.84
N ALA A 9 -19.42 -5.55 -3.35
CA ALA A 9 -19.55 -6.84 -2.67
C ALA A 9 -18.84 -6.91 -1.31
N LEU A 10 -17.77 -6.11 -1.13
CA LEU A 10 -17.00 -6.04 0.12
C LEU A 10 -17.38 -4.82 0.98
N GLY A 11 -18.38 -4.04 0.60
CA GLY A 11 -18.80 -2.84 1.32
C GLY A 11 -17.71 -1.76 1.41
N LEU A 12 -16.86 -1.67 0.38
CA LEU A 12 -15.75 -0.70 0.36
C LEU A 12 -16.23 0.69 -0.07
N ASN A 13 -15.44 1.70 0.25
CA ASN A 13 -15.76 3.09 -0.08
C ASN A 13 -15.78 3.32 -1.60
N PRO A 14 -16.93 3.62 -2.24
CA PRO A 14 -17.04 3.71 -3.70
C PRO A 14 -16.36 4.93 -4.31
N TRP A 15 -15.89 5.87 -3.49
CA TRP A 15 -15.21 7.08 -3.93
C TRP A 15 -13.68 6.94 -4.03
N ILE A 16 -13.16 5.76 -3.71
CA ILE A 16 -11.74 5.44 -3.85
C ILE A 16 -11.51 4.75 -5.20
N ASP A 17 -10.53 5.22 -5.95
CA ASP A 17 -10.11 4.64 -7.23
C ASP A 17 -8.58 4.52 -7.28
N ILE A 18 -8.07 3.60 -8.10
CA ILE A 18 -6.63 3.29 -8.22
C ILE A 18 -6.29 3.17 -9.72
N ARG A 19 -5.27 3.90 -10.16
CA ARG A 19 -4.70 3.76 -11.51
C ARG A 19 -3.18 3.70 -11.50
N LEU A 20 -2.58 3.19 -12.54
CA LEU A 20 -1.12 3.30 -12.73
C LEU A 20 -0.67 4.76 -12.64
N LEU A 21 0.46 4.97 -11.99
CA LEU A 21 1.11 6.29 -11.93
C LEU A 21 1.53 6.72 -13.33
N ASN A 22 1.25 7.95 -13.69
CA ASN A 22 1.84 8.61 -14.83
C ASN A 22 2.93 9.57 -14.34
N VAL A 23 4.20 9.18 -14.47
CA VAL A 23 5.32 9.95 -13.90
C VAL A 23 5.30 11.40 -14.38
N GLU A 24 5.04 11.66 -15.68
CA GLU A 24 5.05 13.00 -16.22
C GLU A 24 3.97 13.92 -15.61
N LYS A 25 2.82 13.36 -15.28
CA LYS A 25 1.68 14.14 -14.76
C LYS A 25 1.64 14.19 -13.25
N ASP A 26 2.07 13.10 -12.59
CA ASP A 26 1.77 12.88 -11.18
C ASP A 26 2.95 13.13 -10.24
N ILE A 27 4.19 13.13 -10.79
CA ILE A 27 5.41 13.16 -9.96
C ILE A 27 5.49 14.40 -9.05
N ALA A 28 5.04 15.57 -9.52
CA ALA A 28 5.03 16.78 -8.70
C ALA A 28 4.11 16.63 -7.47
N THR A 29 2.98 15.96 -7.65
CA THR A 29 2.02 15.72 -6.57
C THR A 29 2.62 14.77 -5.53
N ILE A 30 3.11 13.59 -5.93
CA ILE A 30 3.66 12.62 -4.97
C ILE A 30 4.97 13.11 -4.34
N HIS A 31 5.80 13.86 -5.08
CA HIS A 31 7.00 14.49 -4.52
C HIS A 31 6.65 15.46 -3.39
N SER A 32 5.59 16.27 -3.53
CA SER A 32 5.16 17.15 -2.44
C SER A 32 4.79 16.39 -1.15
N TRP A 33 4.32 15.14 -1.27
CA TRP A 33 4.01 14.31 -0.11
C TRP A 33 5.26 13.73 0.56
N PHE A 34 6.32 13.44 -0.21
CA PHE A 34 7.60 12.96 0.35
C PHE A 34 8.24 13.97 1.29
N LEU A 35 8.00 15.27 1.07
CA LEU A 35 8.56 16.35 1.90
C LEU A 35 7.86 16.50 3.26
N MET A 36 6.75 15.81 3.48
CA MET A 36 6.00 15.89 4.73
C MET A 36 6.65 15.04 5.83
N GLU A 37 6.58 15.50 7.08
CA GLU A 37 7.18 14.81 8.24
C GLU A 37 6.69 13.37 8.41
N TYR A 38 5.40 13.12 8.16
CA TYR A 38 4.82 11.78 8.28
C TYR A 38 5.35 10.78 7.23
N ALA A 39 5.95 11.27 6.14
CA ALA A 39 6.56 10.46 5.10
C ALA A 39 8.01 10.03 5.43
N ALA A 40 8.50 10.28 6.65
CA ALA A 40 9.88 9.96 7.04
C ALA A 40 10.30 8.51 6.74
N PHE A 41 9.37 7.55 6.92
CA PHE A 41 9.64 6.14 6.64
C PHE A 41 9.67 5.79 5.13
N TRP A 42 9.31 6.75 4.24
CA TRP A 42 9.45 6.59 2.80
C TRP A 42 10.88 6.83 2.31
N ASN A 43 11.70 7.51 3.13
CA ASN A 43 13.11 7.80 2.89
C ASN A 43 13.40 8.64 1.63
N MET A 44 12.47 9.50 1.20
CA MET A 44 12.61 10.38 0.05
C MET A 44 12.53 11.88 0.38
N GLN A 45 12.61 12.27 1.67
CA GLN A 45 12.44 13.66 2.12
C GLN A 45 13.50 14.62 1.58
N HIS A 46 14.69 14.13 1.24
CA HIS A 46 15.79 14.93 0.71
C HIS A 46 15.96 14.80 -0.81
N THR A 47 14.99 14.16 -1.47
CA THR A 47 15.03 13.92 -2.92
C THR A 47 14.46 15.14 -3.64
N SER A 48 15.19 15.69 -4.61
CA SER A 48 14.65 16.75 -5.49
C SER A 48 13.58 16.19 -6.43
N LEU A 49 12.73 17.05 -6.98
CA LEU A 49 11.72 16.65 -7.96
C LEU A 49 12.33 15.93 -9.17
N ALA A 50 13.49 16.39 -9.66
CA ALA A 50 14.19 15.76 -10.79
C ALA A 50 14.67 14.35 -10.44
N GLN A 51 15.23 14.17 -9.23
CA GLN A 51 15.65 12.85 -8.75
C GLN A 51 14.43 11.92 -8.53
N ALA A 52 13.34 12.42 -7.94
CA ALA A 52 12.12 11.64 -7.78
C ALA A 52 11.57 11.19 -9.15
N LYS A 53 11.55 12.10 -10.14
CA LYS A 53 11.13 11.78 -11.51
C LYS A 53 12.01 10.68 -12.12
N GLN A 54 13.33 10.79 -11.97
CA GLN A 54 14.26 9.77 -12.45
C GLN A 54 14.00 8.41 -11.80
N ILE A 55 13.92 8.35 -10.46
CA ILE A 55 13.67 7.11 -9.70
C ILE A 55 12.39 6.44 -10.18
N TYR A 56 11.28 7.17 -10.23
CA TYR A 56 9.99 6.56 -10.64
C TYR A 56 9.94 6.22 -12.13
N SER A 57 10.69 6.91 -12.98
CA SER A 57 10.86 6.52 -14.40
C SER A 57 11.64 5.22 -14.53
N GLU A 58 12.70 5.04 -13.75
CA GLU A 58 13.48 3.79 -13.70
C GLU A 58 12.64 2.62 -13.17
N ILE A 59 11.84 2.84 -12.12
CA ILE A 59 10.89 1.84 -11.60
C ILE A 59 9.90 1.41 -12.70
N GLN A 60 9.33 2.35 -13.45
CA GLN A 60 8.38 2.03 -14.52
C GLN A 60 9.01 1.31 -15.72
N GLN A 61 10.28 1.51 -15.99
CA GLN A 61 11.03 0.79 -17.03
C GLN A 61 11.46 -0.60 -16.55
N GLY A 62 11.60 -0.78 -15.26
CA GLY A 62 11.92 -2.06 -14.64
C GLY A 62 10.68 -2.96 -14.52
N ASN A 63 10.92 -4.26 -14.35
CA ASN A 63 9.85 -5.26 -14.22
C ASN A 63 9.72 -5.80 -12.78
N CYS A 64 10.15 -5.01 -11.78
CA CYS A 64 10.17 -5.46 -10.39
C CYS A 64 9.04 -4.88 -9.54
N MET A 65 8.48 -3.73 -9.96
CA MET A 65 7.51 -2.99 -9.18
C MET A 65 6.54 -2.23 -10.08
N ASP A 66 5.26 -2.27 -9.74
CA ASP A 66 4.24 -1.38 -10.30
C ASP A 66 3.89 -0.28 -9.30
N VAL A 67 3.73 0.93 -9.78
CA VAL A 67 3.38 2.10 -8.96
C VAL A 67 2.00 2.61 -9.35
N TYR A 68 1.17 2.87 -8.37
CA TYR A 68 -0.20 3.33 -8.55
C TYR A 68 -0.46 4.62 -7.77
N LEU A 69 -1.20 5.54 -8.38
CA LEU A 69 -1.78 6.68 -7.69
C LEU A 69 -3.24 6.38 -7.39
N GLY A 70 -3.58 6.50 -6.11
CA GLY A 70 -4.95 6.35 -5.64
C GLY A 70 -5.64 7.71 -5.51
N PHE A 71 -6.95 7.71 -5.71
CA PHE A 71 -7.82 8.87 -5.72
C PHE A 71 -8.94 8.72 -4.70
N TYR A 72 -9.36 9.83 -4.15
CA TYR A 72 -10.61 9.95 -3.41
C TYR A 72 -11.43 11.09 -4.00
N LYS A 73 -12.65 10.82 -4.47
CA LYS A 73 -13.52 11.79 -5.14
C LYS A 73 -12.76 12.55 -6.25
N ASN A 74 -12.06 11.80 -7.12
CA ASN A 74 -11.23 12.29 -8.23
C ASN A 74 -10.05 13.19 -7.84
N ARG A 75 -9.64 13.23 -6.56
CA ARG A 75 -8.45 13.95 -6.11
C ARG A 75 -7.37 12.95 -5.70
N PRO A 76 -6.08 13.16 -6.05
CA PRO A 76 -4.99 12.32 -5.59
C PRO A 76 -5.00 12.21 -4.06
N ALA A 77 -4.90 11.00 -3.53
CA ALA A 77 -5.10 10.74 -2.11
C ALA A 77 -4.09 9.77 -1.50
N PHE A 78 -3.51 8.86 -2.27
CA PHE A 78 -2.50 7.92 -1.76
C PHE A 78 -1.63 7.37 -2.89
N LEU A 79 -0.46 6.88 -2.51
CA LEU A 79 0.50 6.18 -3.37
C LEU A 79 0.53 4.72 -2.94
N LEU A 80 0.57 3.81 -3.91
CA LEU A 80 0.78 2.38 -3.71
C LEU A 80 1.91 1.91 -4.61
N GLU A 81 2.88 1.24 -4.04
CA GLU A 81 3.88 0.44 -4.74
C GLU A 81 3.57 -1.03 -4.51
N SER A 82 3.50 -1.82 -5.57
CA SER A 82 3.37 -3.28 -5.47
C SER A 82 4.51 -3.94 -6.21
N TYR A 83 5.20 -4.88 -5.57
CA TYR A 83 6.40 -5.49 -6.09
C TYR A 83 6.37 -7.02 -5.95
N TRP A 84 7.25 -7.69 -6.71
CA TRP A 84 7.47 -9.13 -6.63
C TRP A 84 8.63 -9.41 -5.67
N PRO A 85 8.37 -10.01 -4.49
CA PRO A 85 9.44 -10.24 -3.50
C PRO A 85 10.60 -11.09 -4.01
N GLU A 86 10.36 -11.98 -4.97
CA GLU A 86 11.41 -12.79 -5.61
C GLU A 86 12.46 -11.97 -6.39
N ARG A 87 12.15 -10.69 -6.66
CA ARG A 87 13.02 -9.74 -7.37
C ARG A 87 13.45 -8.56 -6.50
N ASP A 88 13.24 -8.68 -5.21
CA ASP A 88 13.53 -7.67 -4.21
C ASP A 88 14.41 -8.28 -3.09
N GLU A 89 15.15 -7.44 -2.38
CA GLU A 89 15.96 -7.82 -1.22
C GLU A 89 15.16 -8.65 -0.20
N LEU A 90 13.88 -8.33 -0.03
CA LEU A 90 13.02 -9.03 0.92
C LEU A 90 12.92 -10.53 0.64
N GLY A 91 12.98 -10.94 -0.62
CA GLY A 91 12.91 -12.34 -1.03
C GLY A 91 14.08 -13.20 -0.54
N GLU A 92 15.19 -12.60 -0.13
CA GLU A 92 16.33 -13.30 0.48
C GLU A 92 16.09 -13.68 1.95
N HIS A 93 15.07 -13.09 2.59
CA HIS A 93 14.81 -13.20 4.03
C HIS A 93 13.68 -14.16 4.41
N TYR A 94 12.97 -14.73 3.44
CA TYR A 94 11.93 -15.72 3.69
C TYR A 94 11.67 -16.60 2.45
N PRO A 95 11.08 -17.79 2.60
CA PRO A 95 10.71 -18.64 1.45
C PRO A 95 9.53 -17.99 0.68
N VAL A 96 9.85 -17.31 -0.42
CA VAL A 96 8.85 -16.69 -1.30
C VAL A 96 7.97 -17.78 -1.91
N LYS A 97 6.66 -17.53 -1.90
CA LYS A 97 5.65 -18.43 -2.48
C LYS A 97 5.09 -17.86 -3.78
N PRO A 98 4.68 -18.70 -4.73
CA PRO A 98 3.99 -18.24 -5.94
C PRO A 98 2.77 -17.39 -5.56
N GLY A 99 2.67 -16.20 -6.17
CA GLY A 99 1.57 -15.26 -5.91
C GLY A 99 1.77 -14.38 -4.67
N ASP A 100 2.96 -14.36 -4.06
CA ASP A 100 3.33 -13.33 -3.09
C ASP A 100 3.47 -11.99 -3.81
N ILE A 101 2.86 -10.96 -3.25
CA ILE A 101 3.01 -9.58 -3.70
C ILE A 101 3.39 -8.72 -2.48
N GLY A 102 4.52 -8.02 -2.59
CA GLY A 102 4.93 -7.01 -1.63
C GLY A 102 4.22 -5.68 -1.87
N MET A 103 4.02 -4.88 -0.83
CA MET A 103 3.46 -3.54 -0.98
C MET A 103 4.08 -2.51 -0.05
N HIS A 104 4.20 -1.27 -0.56
CA HIS A 104 4.34 -0.07 0.24
C HIS A 104 3.17 0.87 -0.06
N PHE A 105 2.68 1.60 0.91
CA PHE A 105 1.68 2.63 0.67
C PHE A 105 1.89 3.86 1.55
N MET A 106 1.46 5.00 1.05
CA MET A 106 1.47 6.27 1.76
C MET A 106 0.19 7.04 1.43
N VAL A 107 -0.49 7.56 2.45
CA VAL A 107 -1.65 8.44 2.26
C VAL A 107 -1.15 9.87 2.14
N GLY A 108 -1.59 10.57 1.11
CA GLY A 108 -1.30 11.98 0.89
C GLY A 108 -1.99 12.88 1.93
N PRO A 109 -1.67 14.19 1.94
CA PRO A 109 -2.31 15.15 2.84
C PRO A 109 -3.81 15.25 2.54
N ALA A 110 -4.62 15.47 3.58
CA ALA A 110 -6.04 15.75 3.39
C ALA A 110 -6.21 17.03 2.58
N ALA A 111 -7.03 16.96 1.52
CA ALA A 111 -7.30 18.13 0.66
C ALA A 111 -8.07 19.24 1.40
N ASP A 112 -8.91 18.84 2.35
CA ASP A 112 -9.73 19.71 3.18
C ASP A 112 -9.55 19.30 4.65
N LYS A 113 -10.64 18.92 5.35
CA LYS A 113 -10.56 18.39 6.72
C LYS A 113 -10.19 16.91 6.73
N PRO A 114 -9.38 16.44 7.70
CA PRO A 114 -9.13 15.02 7.86
C PRO A 114 -10.43 14.23 8.01
N ILE A 115 -10.52 13.11 7.31
CA ILE A 115 -11.66 12.18 7.38
C ILE A 115 -11.29 11.08 8.37
N SER A 116 -12.12 10.90 9.40
CA SER A 116 -11.92 9.82 10.38
C SER A 116 -11.97 8.45 9.68
N GLY A 117 -11.00 7.57 9.97
CA GLY A 117 -10.95 6.24 9.38
C GLY A 117 -10.41 6.17 7.96
N PHE A 118 -10.14 7.31 7.28
CA PHE A 118 -9.77 7.34 5.86
C PHE A 118 -8.59 6.43 5.51
N THR A 119 -7.51 6.43 6.31
CA THR A 119 -6.36 5.55 6.06
C THR A 119 -6.74 4.06 6.12
N ARG A 120 -7.69 3.70 6.99
CA ARG A 120 -8.21 2.32 7.06
C ARG A 120 -9.01 1.96 5.81
N ASP A 121 -9.82 2.88 5.31
CA ASP A 121 -10.59 2.69 4.06
C ASP A 121 -9.65 2.55 2.87
N VAL A 122 -8.62 3.41 2.77
CA VAL A 122 -7.58 3.30 1.75
C VAL A 122 -6.89 1.94 1.81
N LEU A 123 -6.46 1.49 3.00
CA LEU A 123 -5.75 0.22 3.13
C LEU A 123 -6.65 -0.97 2.78
N ARG A 124 -7.93 -0.96 3.15
CA ARG A 124 -8.90 -1.98 2.71
C ARG A 124 -9.04 -2.03 1.19
N HIS A 125 -9.09 -0.86 0.53
CA HIS A 125 -9.14 -0.77 -0.93
C HIS A 125 -7.89 -1.32 -1.58
N ILE A 126 -6.70 -0.98 -1.05
CA ILE A 126 -5.42 -1.50 -1.51
C ILE A 126 -5.40 -3.03 -1.40
N MET A 127 -5.78 -3.60 -0.25
CA MET A 127 -5.82 -5.05 -0.06
C MET A 127 -6.78 -5.73 -1.04
N ALA A 128 -7.97 -5.18 -1.22
CA ALA A 128 -8.92 -5.70 -2.21
C ALA A 128 -8.37 -5.60 -3.63
N PHE A 129 -7.74 -4.49 -4.01
CA PHE A 129 -7.08 -4.32 -5.30
C PHE A 129 -5.99 -5.39 -5.52
N LEU A 130 -5.12 -5.61 -4.53
CA LEU A 130 -4.07 -6.61 -4.63
C LEU A 130 -4.64 -8.04 -4.77
N PHE A 131 -5.66 -8.41 -4.01
CA PHE A 131 -6.25 -9.75 -4.10
C PHE A 131 -7.13 -9.97 -5.34
N TYR A 132 -7.88 -8.96 -5.77
CA TYR A 132 -8.88 -9.14 -6.84
C TYR A 132 -8.38 -8.68 -8.22
N GLN A 133 -7.55 -7.64 -8.29
CA GLN A 133 -7.00 -7.14 -9.56
C GLN A 133 -5.61 -7.72 -9.86
N LYS A 134 -4.69 -7.65 -8.89
CA LYS A 134 -3.34 -8.16 -9.04
C LYS A 134 -3.24 -9.69 -8.83
N LYS A 135 -4.33 -10.33 -8.35
CA LYS A 135 -4.42 -11.78 -8.13
C LYS A 135 -3.41 -12.30 -7.10
N ALA A 136 -3.02 -11.47 -6.13
CA ALA A 136 -2.19 -11.91 -5.02
C ALA A 136 -2.79 -13.15 -4.34
N GLN A 137 -1.97 -14.11 -4.00
CA GLN A 137 -2.33 -15.22 -3.11
C GLN A 137 -2.05 -14.84 -1.65
N ARG A 138 -0.99 -14.07 -1.44
CA ARG A 138 -0.58 -13.53 -0.16
C ARG A 138 0.06 -12.16 -0.36
N VAL A 139 -0.26 -11.21 0.50
CA VAL A 139 0.38 -9.89 0.53
C VAL A 139 1.45 -9.89 1.61
N VAL A 140 2.63 -9.34 1.29
CA VAL A 140 3.81 -9.29 2.17
C VAL A 140 4.16 -7.84 2.46
N VAL A 141 4.56 -7.56 3.70
CA VAL A 141 4.99 -6.22 4.13
C VAL A 141 6.21 -6.32 5.05
N GLU A 142 7.04 -5.29 5.01
CA GLU A 142 8.24 -5.18 5.83
C GLU A 142 8.39 -3.77 6.45
N PRO A 143 7.41 -3.29 7.23
CA PRO A 143 7.49 -1.98 7.86
C PRO A 143 8.66 -1.92 8.86
N ASP A 144 9.27 -0.73 8.96
CA ASP A 144 10.28 -0.45 9.99
C ASP A 144 9.73 -0.79 11.39
N VAL A 145 10.51 -1.45 12.20
CA VAL A 145 10.12 -1.87 13.57
C VAL A 145 9.64 -0.69 14.44
N ARG A 146 10.01 0.54 14.10
CA ARG A 146 9.65 1.77 14.82
C ARG A 146 8.30 2.36 14.35
N ASN A 147 7.71 1.83 13.28
CA ASN A 147 6.50 2.41 12.69
C ASN A 147 5.21 1.83 13.31
N ASP A 148 4.98 2.12 14.60
CA ASP A 148 3.81 1.61 15.35
C ASP A 148 2.47 1.91 14.67
N LYS A 149 2.36 3.03 13.94
CA LYS A 149 1.11 3.39 13.25
C LYS A 149 0.78 2.40 12.15
N VAL A 150 1.77 2.02 11.35
CA VAL A 150 1.59 1.05 10.26
C VAL A 150 1.36 -0.35 10.81
N HIS A 151 2.03 -0.75 11.91
CA HIS A 151 1.77 -2.03 12.56
C HIS A 151 0.29 -2.20 12.96
N LYS A 152 -0.32 -1.16 13.55
CA LYS A 152 -1.75 -1.15 13.90
C LYS A 152 -2.67 -1.22 12.68
N LEU A 153 -2.32 -0.52 11.59
CA LEU A 153 -3.06 -0.56 10.33
C LEU A 153 -2.98 -1.94 9.67
N ASN A 154 -1.80 -2.55 9.65
CA ASN A 154 -1.61 -3.88 9.10
C ASN A 154 -2.41 -4.93 9.88
N ALA A 155 -2.37 -4.91 11.21
CA ALA A 155 -3.20 -5.78 12.04
C ALA A 155 -4.70 -5.61 11.75
N PHE A 156 -5.16 -4.38 11.52
CA PHE A 156 -6.55 -4.06 11.20
C PHE A 156 -7.06 -4.74 9.92
N VAL A 157 -6.21 -4.97 8.92
CA VAL A 157 -6.56 -5.64 7.66
C VAL A 157 -6.12 -7.11 7.59
N GLY A 158 -5.66 -7.69 8.71
CA GLY A 158 -5.42 -9.12 8.85
C GLY A 158 -3.98 -9.57 8.64
N PHE A 159 -3.00 -8.66 8.66
CA PHE A 159 -1.59 -9.07 8.69
C PHE A 159 -1.22 -9.68 10.03
N HIS A 160 -0.39 -10.71 9.99
CA HIS A 160 0.35 -11.26 11.13
C HIS A 160 1.85 -11.17 10.86
N TYR A 161 2.64 -10.95 11.90
CA TYR A 161 4.10 -10.84 11.83
C TYR A 161 4.76 -12.14 12.26
N GLU A 162 5.74 -12.62 11.49
CA GLU A 162 6.47 -13.87 11.77
C GLU A 162 7.88 -13.62 12.34
N GLY A 163 8.28 -12.34 12.46
CA GLY A 163 9.57 -11.98 13.02
C GLY A 163 10.11 -10.67 12.50
N THR A 164 11.40 -10.46 12.67
CA THR A 164 12.10 -9.28 12.16
C THR A 164 13.24 -9.71 11.24
N VAL A 165 13.46 -8.90 10.20
CA VAL A 165 14.56 -9.06 9.24
C VAL A 165 15.43 -7.81 9.23
N GLN A 166 16.73 -7.97 8.93
CA GLN A 166 17.64 -6.85 8.75
C GLN A 166 17.79 -6.62 7.25
N LEU A 167 17.17 -5.56 6.74
CA LEU A 167 17.35 -5.07 5.39
C LEU A 167 18.50 -4.05 5.35
N GLN A 168 19.02 -3.76 4.16
CA GLN A 168 20.13 -2.81 3.97
C GLN A 168 19.88 -1.46 4.64
N LYS A 169 18.64 -0.94 4.58
CA LYS A 169 18.28 0.40 5.05
C LYS A 169 17.53 0.44 6.37
N LYS A 170 16.99 -0.70 6.84
CA LYS A 170 16.12 -0.73 8.03
C LYS A 170 16.09 -2.12 8.68
N LYS A 171 15.81 -2.16 9.99
CA LYS A 171 15.29 -3.36 10.65
C LYS A 171 13.77 -3.35 10.49
N ALA A 172 13.20 -4.40 9.95
CA ALA A 172 11.79 -4.47 9.58
C ALA A 172 11.08 -5.65 10.23
N CYS A 173 9.78 -5.52 10.48
CA CYS A 173 8.92 -6.62 10.85
C CYS A 173 8.37 -7.29 9.60
N LEU A 174 8.64 -8.59 9.41
CA LEU A 174 8.12 -9.35 8.28
C LEU A 174 6.69 -9.79 8.55
N GLY A 175 5.75 -9.31 7.73
CA GLY A 175 4.33 -9.57 7.91
C GLY A 175 3.65 -10.14 6.67
N PHE A 176 2.65 -10.98 6.89
CA PHE A 176 1.90 -11.67 5.84
C PHE A 176 0.39 -11.52 6.04
N CYS A 177 -0.34 -11.40 4.94
CA CYS A 177 -1.79 -11.44 4.93
C CYS A 177 -2.28 -12.33 3.79
N SER A 178 -3.03 -13.39 4.11
CA SER A 178 -3.78 -14.18 3.13
C SER A 178 -5.08 -13.49 2.74
N LYS A 179 -5.65 -13.85 1.60
CA LYS A 179 -6.98 -13.37 1.19
C LYS A 179 -8.05 -13.73 2.24
N GLU A 180 -7.98 -14.91 2.83
CA GLU A 180 -8.89 -15.35 3.88
C GLU A 180 -8.79 -14.46 5.13
N ASN A 181 -7.57 -14.19 5.63
CA ASN A 181 -7.37 -13.31 6.77
C ASN A 181 -7.95 -11.92 6.53
N PHE A 182 -7.72 -11.35 5.34
CA PHE A 182 -8.30 -10.06 4.95
C PHE A 182 -9.83 -10.10 4.98
N LEU A 183 -10.47 -11.09 4.35
CA LEU A 183 -11.94 -11.22 4.30
C LEU A 183 -12.54 -11.39 5.69
N ASN A 184 -11.90 -12.15 6.58
CA ASN A 184 -12.33 -12.31 7.96
C ASN A 184 -12.36 -10.97 8.73
N THR A 185 -11.46 -10.02 8.41
CA THR A 185 -11.49 -8.69 9.05
C THR A 185 -12.68 -7.85 8.58
N LEU A 186 -13.09 -7.96 7.32
CA LEU A 186 -14.25 -7.23 6.79
C LEU A 186 -15.55 -7.73 7.44
N GLN A 187 -15.72 -9.03 7.62
CA GLN A 187 -16.92 -9.61 8.24
C GLN A 187 -17.10 -9.17 9.69
N ARG A 188 -16.01 -9.07 10.47
CA ARG A 188 -16.06 -8.60 11.87
C ARG A 188 -16.54 -7.16 12.00
N VAL A 189 -16.24 -6.31 11.03
CA VAL A 189 -16.67 -4.91 11.04
C VAL A 189 -18.17 -4.81 10.76
N ILE A 190 -18.66 -5.53 9.75
CA ILE A 190 -20.10 -5.56 9.44
C ILE A 190 -20.91 -6.05 10.64
N ALA A 191 -20.42 -7.08 11.35
CA ALA A 191 -21.06 -7.58 12.55
C ALA A 191 -21.06 -6.59 13.72
N SER A 192 -20.04 -5.72 13.83
CA SER A 192 -19.94 -4.70 14.90
C SER A 192 -20.75 -3.43 14.63
N GLU A 193 -21.10 -3.15 13.38
CA GLU A 193 -21.93 -2.00 12.98
C GLU A 193 -23.44 -2.35 12.98
N SER A 194 -23.78 -3.62 13.17
CA SER A 194 -25.16 -4.13 13.18
C SER A 194 -25.75 -4.28 14.60
N ILE A 195 -25.03 -3.84 15.63
CA ILE A 195 -25.44 -3.80 17.04
C ILE A 195 -25.58 -2.35 17.50
#